data_e0ae666a28f565e2e19c76a4f4bc2015
#
_entry.id   e0ae666a28f565e2e19c76a4f4bc2015
#
_cell.length_a   1.000
_cell.length_b   1.000
_cell.length_c   1.000
_cell.angle_alpha   90.00
_cell.angle_beta   90.00
_cell.angle_gamma   90.00
#
_symmetry.space_group_name_H-M   'P 1'
#
loop_
_entity.id
_entity.type
_entity.pdbx_description
1 polymer ?
#
loop_
_entity_poly.entity_id
_entity_poly.type
_entity_poly.pdbx_seq_one_letter_code
_entity_poly.pdbx_strand_id
1 'polypeptide(L)'
;MTEEKSVRLSVPAEPEFARVVRMTAANHAVLCDMNVDEVEDLRMAAEEGFVYSCATRPATCDVSFAIAADGVSMSFSLGDKEPEQSQDGEDLSLVELLLDAVCDSCEVTDAGELVLVKGIGGTDAQ
;
A
#
# COMPACT_ATOMS: atom_id res chain seq x y z
N MET A 1 -3.24 -24.85 9.02
CA MET A 1 -2.35 -24.10 8.18
C MET A 1 -3.06 -22.98 7.47
N THR A 2 -2.45 -21.83 7.43
CA THR A 2 -3.06 -20.67 6.84
C THR A 2 -2.60 -20.51 5.41
N GLU A 3 -3.54 -20.35 4.52
CA GLU A 3 -3.22 -20.09 3.13
C GLU A 3 -3.16 -18.61 2.88
N GLU A 4 -2.14 -18.20 2.19
CA GLU A 4 -2.05 -16.85 1.72
C GLU A 4 -2.93 -16.69 0.50
N LYS A 5 -3.75 -15.66 0.48
CA LYS A 5 -4.61 -15.37 -0.65
C LYS A 5 -4.08 -14.15 -1.38
N SER A 6 -4.20 -14.17 -2.68
CA SER A 6 -3.65 -13.13 -3.52
C SER A 6 -4.76 -12.47 -4.32
N VAL A 7 -4.78 -11.14 -4.31
CA VAL A 7 -5.72 -10.37 -5.11
C VAL A 7 -4.93 -9.34 -5.88
N ARG A 8 -5.25 -9.16 -7.13
CA ARG A 8 -4.58 -8.20 -7.99
C ARG A 8 -5.55 -7.17 -8.50
N LEU A 9 -5.08 -5.94 -8.60
CA LEU A 9 -5.89 -4.82 -9.04
C LEU A 9 -5.03 -4.00 -9.99
N SER A 10 -5.55 -3.72 -11.17
CA SER A 10 -4.83 -2.91 -12.14
C SER A 10 -5.66 -1.67 -12.42
N VAL A 11 -5.09 -0.50 -12.14
CA VAL A 11 -5.81 0.76 -12.29
C VAL A 11 -4.94 1.77 -13.03
N PRO A 12 -5.57 2.73 -13.69
CA PRO A 12 -4.77 3.81 -14.27
C PRO A 12 -4.00 4.54 -13.19
N ALA A 13 -2.78 4.93 -13.50
CA ALA A 13 -1.93 5.61 -12.51
C ALA A 13 -2.29 7.09 -12.45
N GLU A 14 -3.50 7.36 -12.00
CA GLU A 14 -4.07 8.70 -11.89
C GLU A 14 -4.65 8.85 -10.49
N PRO A 15 -4.44 10.00 -9.85
CA PRO A 15 -4.82 10.18 -8.45
C PRO A 15 -6.29 9.89 -8.15
N GLU A 16 -7.17 10.10 -9.12
CA GLU A 16 -8.60 9.91 -8.89
C GLU A 16 -8.94 8.45 -8.61
N PHE A 17 -8.05 7.51 -8.93
CA PHE A 17 -8.28 6.11 -8.68
C PHE A 17 -7.77 5.64 -7.32
N ALA A 18 -7.26 6.56 -6.50
CA ALA A 18 -6.79 6.20 -5.16
C ALA A 18 -7.91 5.57 -4.33
N ARG A 19 -9.13 6.01 -4.54
CA ARG A 19 -10.26 5.51 -3.78
C ARG A 19 -10.48 4.02 -4.00
N VAL A 20 -10.34 3.56 -5.25
CA VAL A 20 -10.50 2.14 -5.56
C VAL A 20 -9.49 1.32 -4.77
N VAL A 21 -8.24 1.77 -4.78
CA VAL A 21 -7.17 1.07 -4.07
C VAL A 21 -7.42 1.07 -2.58
N ARG A 22 -7.80 2.23 -2.04
CA ARG A 22 -8.05 2.38 -0.62
C ARG A 22 -9.19 1.48 -0.14
N MET A 23 -10.28 1.45 -0.90
CA MET A 23 -11.43 0.66 -0.49
C MET A 23 -11.17 -0.84 -0.61
N THR A 24 -10.38 -1.24 -1.61
CA THR A 24 -9.98 -2.63 -1.75
C THR A 24 -9.14 -3.06 -0.55
N ALA A 25 -8.19 -2.22 -0.14
CA ALA A 25 -7.37 -2.52 1.02
C ALA A 25 -8.20 -2.63 2.28
N ALA A 26 -9.14 -1.71 2.47
CA ALA A 26 -10.00 -1.73 3.66
C ALA A 26 -10.81 -3.02 3.73
N ASN A 27 -11.30 -3.47 2.58
CA ASN A 27 -12.06 -4.71 2.55
C ASN A 27 -11.21 -5.91 2.95
N HIS A 28 -9.96 -5.94 2.49
CA HIS A 28 -9.05 -7.02 2.88
C HIS A 28 -8.74 -6.98 4.36
N ALA A 29 -8.59 -5.79 4.91
CA ALA A 29 -8.33 -5.65 6.34
C ALA A 29 -9.46 -6.26 7.17
N VAL A 30 -10.70 -6.02 6.75
CA VAL A 30 -11.85 -6.58 7.43
C VAL A 30 -11.83 -8.10 7.34
N LEU A 31 -11.47 -8.64 6.17
CA LEU A 31 -11.41 -10.09 6.00
C LEU A 31 -10.33 -10.72 6.87
N CYS A 32 -9.32 -9.97 7.26
CA CYS A 32 -8.24 -10.46 8.12
C CYS A 32 -8.51 -10.24 9.60
N ASP A 33 -9.69 -9.73 9.95
CA ASP A 33 -10.04 -9.45 11.35
C ASP A 33 -9.15 -8.39 11.98
N MET A 34 -8.72 -7.42 11.20
CA MET A 34 -7.97 -6.30 11.74
C MET A 34 -8.89 -5.44 12.60
N ASN A 35 -8.33 -4.84 13.66
CA ASN A 35 -9.09 -3.91 14.47
C ASN A 35 -9.23 -2.57 13.72
N VAL A 36 -10.00 -1.65 14.30
CA VAL A 36 -10.32 -0.39 13.63
C VAL A 36 -9.06 0.41 13.30
N ASP A 37 -8.11 0.47 14.23
CA ASP A 37 -6.88 1.21 13.99
C ASP A 37 -6.05 0.58 12.88
N GLU A 38 -6.02 -0.76 12.84
CA GLU A 38 -5.28 -1.45 11.80
C GLU A 38 -5.92 -1.26 10.44
N VAL A 39 -7.26 -1.25 10.38
CA VAL A 39 -7.96 -0.98 9.13
C VAL A 39 -7.64 0.41 8.62
N GLU A 40 -7.64 1.40 9.51
CA GLU A 40 -7.33 2.78 9.11
C GLU A 40 -5.89 2.91 8.65
N ASP A 41 -4.97 2.24 9.33
CA ASP A 41 -3.57 2.28 8.94
C ASP A 41 -3.38 1.65 7.56
N LEU A 42 -4.01 0.50 7.31
CA LEU A 42 -3.87 -0.16 6.02
C LEU A 42 -4.50 0.68 4.91
N ARG A 43 -5.63 1.30 5.20
CA ARG A 43 -6.28 2.17 4.23
C ARG A 43 -5.41 3.36 3.87
N MET A 44 -4.80 3.98 4.87
CA MET A 44 -3.89 5.10 4.64
C MET A 44 -2.66 4.64 3.86
N ALA A 45 -2.10 3.48 4.22
CA ALA A 45 -0.94 2.95 3.53
C ALA A 45 -1.25 2.71 2.05
N ALA A 46 -2.43 2.17 1.76
CA ALA A 46 -2.82 1.90 0.38
C ALA A 46 -2.92 3.19 -0.42
N GLU A 47 -3.52 4.21 0.16
CA GLU A 47 -3.66 5.49 -0.53
C GLU A 47 -2.30 6.14 -0.78
N GLU A 48 -1.45 6.19 0.24
CA GLU A 48 -0.15 6.84 0.10
C GLU A 48 0.78 6.02 -0.80
N GLY A 49 0.67 4.69 -0.76
CA GLY A 49 1.43 3.86 -1.67
C GLY A 49 1.06 4.12 -3.12
N PHE A 50 -0.24 4.30 -3.36
CA PHE A 50 -0.70 4.61 -4.71
C PHE A 50 -0.21 5.98 -5.15
N VAL A 51 -0.22 6.98 -4.25
CA VAL A 51 0.31 8.30 -4.56
C VAL A 51 1.79 8.20 -4.95
N TYR A 52 2.55 7.42 -4.20
CA TYR A 52 3.96 7.21 -4.50
C TYR A 52 4.13 6.60 -5.90
N SER A 53 3.34 5.57 -6.19
CA SER A 53 3.40 4.92 -7.49
C SER A 53 3.09 5.91 -8.62
N CYS A 54 2.04 6.71 -8.46
CA CYS A 54 1.66 7.69 -9.48
C CYS A 54 2.77 8.69 -9.72
N ALA A 55 3.52 9.05 -8.69
CA ALA A 55 4.60 10.02 -8.84
C ALA A 55 5.74 9.48 -9.71
N THR A 56 5.89 8.16 -9.81
CA THR A 56 6.89 7.56 -10.69
C THR A 56 6.38 7.37 -12.10
N ARG A 57 5.12 7.68 -12.35
CA ARG A 57 4.47 7.75 -13.67
C ARG A 57 4.49 6.45 -14.44
N PRO A 58 4.02 5.34 -13.85
CA PRO A 58 3.78 4.15 -14.65
C PRO A 58 2.55 4.38 -15.52
N ALA A 59 2.43 3.65 -16.62
CA ALA A 59 1.22 3.75 -17.44
C ALA A 59 0.02 3.23 -16.66
N THR A 60 0.22 2.17 -15.90
CA THR A 60 -0.81 1.53 -15.11
C THR A 60 -0.18 1.16 -13.77
N CYS A 61 -0.93 1.32 -12.71
CA CYS A 61 -0.46 0.86 -11.41
C CYS A 61 -1.06 -0.50 -11.14
N ASP A 62 -0.21 -1.50 -11.03
CA ASP A 62 -0.63 -2.85 -10.68
C ASP A 62 -0.39 -3.03 -9.19
N VAL A 63 -1.47 -3.29 -8.47
CA VAL A 63 -1.41 -3.45 -7.03
C VAL A 63 -1.70 -4.91 -6.73
N SER A 64 -0.81 -5.55 -5.99
CA SER A 64 -1.00 -6.93 -5.56
C SER A 64 -1.17 -6.94 -4.05
N PHE A 65 -2.16 -7.71 -3.60
CA PHE A 65 -2.41 -7.88 -2.17
C PHE A 65 -2.16 -9.33 -1.82
N ALA A 66 -1.34 -9.57 -0.81
CA ALA A 66 -1.16 -10.90 -0.26
C ALA A 66 -1.77 -10.89 1.13
N ILE A 67 -2.81 -11.68 1.30
CA ILE A 67 -3.63 -11.67 2.50
C ILE A 67 -3.41 -12.97 3.25
N ALA A 68 -2.91 -12.86 4.47
CA ALA A 68 -2.63 -14.00 5.32
C ALA A 68 -3.23 -13.78 6.68
N ALA A 69 -3.19 -14.82 7.52
CA ALA A 69 -3.78 -14.71 8.85
C ALA A 69 -3.07 -13.66 9.70
N ASP A 70 -1.79 -13.41 9.43
CA ASP A 70 -1.01 -12.50 10.26
C ASP A 70 -0.87 -11.10 9.65
N GLY A 71 -1.52 -10.84 8.53
CA GLY A 71 -1.49 -9.48 7.99
C GLY A 71 -1.68 -9.42 6.50
N VAL A 72 -1.46 -8.23 5.95
CA VAL A 72 -1.62 -7.94 4.54
C VAL A 72 -0.34 -7.29 4.04
N SER A 73 0.18 -7.76 2.91
CA SER A 73 1.21 -7.02 2.20
C SER A 73 0.66 -6.50 0.89
N MET A 74 1.16 -5.35 0.49
CA MET A 74 0.74 -4.70 -0.75
C MET A 74 1.96 -4.36 -1.56
N SER A 75 1.91 -4.64 -2.87
CA SER A 75 2.97 -4.28 -3.80
C SER A 75 2.38 -3.36 -4.85
N PHE A 76 3.06 -2.26 -5.12
CA PHE A 76 2.64 -1.29 -6.14
C PHE A 76 3.71 -1.22 -7.21
N SER A 77 3.34 -1.40 -8.47
CA SER A 77 4.30 -1.26 -9.55
C SER A 77 4.71 0.21 -9.66
N LEU A 78 5.96 0.45 -10.00
CA LEU A 78 6.48 1.79 -10.13
C LEU A 78 6.89 2.07 -11.56
N GLY A 79 6.86 3.34 -11.95
CA GLY A 79 7.32 3.75 -13.25
C GLY A 79 8.80 4.08 -13.23
N ASP A 80 9.27 4.66 -14.33
CA ASP A 80 10.69 4.95 -14.51
C ASP A 80 11.11 6.30 -13.98
N LYS A 81 10.16 7.16 -13.62
CA LYS A 81 10.50 8.51 -13.18
C LYS A 81 10.90 8.53 -11.73
N GLU A 82 11.80 9.43 -11.40
CA GLU A 82 12.16 9.61 -10.00
C GLU A 82 10.98 10.19 -9.25
N PRO A 83 10.68 9.66 -8.08
CA PRO A 83 9.54 10.15 -7.30
C PRO A 83 9.91 11.39 -6.51
N GLU A 84 10.02 12.52 -7.19
CA GLU A 84 10.43 13.76 -6.53
C GLU A 84 9.26 14.44 -5.83
N GLN A 85 8.15 14.58 -6.52
CA GLN A 85 6.98 15.21 -5.97
C GLN A 85 5.76 14.59 -6.60
N SER A 86 4.67 14.54 -5.85
CA SER A 86 3.41 14.06 -6.40
C SER A 86 2.90 15.07 -7.41
N GLN A 87 1.93 14.66 -8.21
CA GLN A 87 1.34 15.54 -9.21
C GLN A 87 0.63 16.72 -8.59
N ASP A 88 0.25 16.59 -7.34
CA ASP A 88 -0.39 17.66 -6.59
C ASP A 88 0.60 18.60 -5.95
N GLY A 89 1.89 18.36 -6.14
CA GLY A 89 2.91 19.15 -5.48
C GLY A 89 3.21 18.68 -4.07
N GLU A 90 2.66 17.55 -3.70
CA GLU A 90 2.87 17.00 -2.37
C GLU A 90 4.31 16.52 -2.21
N ASP A 91 4.86 16.74 -1.03
CA ASP A 91 6.23 16.34 -0.75
C ASP A 91 6.28 14.83 -0.48
N LEU A 92 6.98 14.10 -1.32
CA LEU A 92 7.04 12.65 -1.18
C LEU A 92 7.82 12.20 0.05
N SER A 93 8.64 13.07 0.63
CA SER A 93 9.28 12.71 1.88
C SER A 93 8.24 12.59 2.99
N LEU A 94 7.16 13.37 2.91
CA LEU A 94 6.06 13.24 3.85
C LEU A 94 5.32 11.91 3.64
N VAL A 95 5.15 11.51 2.38
CA VAL A 95 4.52 10.22 2.07
C VAL A 95 5.33 9.08 2.68
N GLU A 96 6.66 9.12 2.51
CA GLU A 96 7.52 8.09 3.08
C GLU A 96 7.42 8.04 4.59
N LEU A 97 7.35 9.21 5.20
CA LEU A 97 7.23 9.30 6.65
C LEU A 97 5.93 8.67 7.14
N LEU A 98 4.83 8.96 6.43
CA LEU A 98 3.54 8.39 6.79
C LEU A 98 3.54 6.88 6.63
N LEU A 99 4.15 6.37 5.57
CA LEU A 99 4.20 4.93 5.35
C LEU A 99 5.00 4.24 6.45
N ASP A 100 6.12 4.84 6.85
CA ASP A 100 6.91 4.28 7.95
C ASP A 100 6.13 4.26 9.25
N ALA A 101 5.26 5.24 9.44
CA ALA A 101 4.51 5.34 10.69
C ALA A 101 3.40 4.30 10.78
N VAL A 102 2.79 3.92 9.66
CA VAL A 102 1.61 3.05 9.68
C VAL A 102 1.88 1.63 9.23
N CYS A 103 3.02 1.37 8.61
CA CYS A 103 3.38 0.03 8.12
C CYS A 103 4.47 -0.58 8.97
N ASP A 104 4.47 -1.91 9.07
CA ASP A 104 5.54 -2.62 9.75
C ASP A 104 6.81 -2.60 8.93
N SER A 105 6.68 -2.61 7.59
CA SER A 105 7.83 -2.44 6.72
C SER A 105 7.40 -1.76 5.44
N CYS A 106 8.35 -1.07 4.83
CA CYS A 106 8.13 -0.29 3.64
C CYS A 106 9.44 -0.29 2.87
N GLU A 107 9.41 -0.76 1.63
CA GLU A 107 10.65 -0.88 0.88
C GLU A 107 10.38 -0.79 -0.62
N VAL A 108 11.33 -0.20 -1.35
CA VAL A 108 11.31 -0.20 -2.81
C VAL A 108 12.28 -1.29 -3.26
N THR A 109 11.78 -2.22 -4.06
CA THR A 109 12.60 -3.37 -4.47
C THR A 109 13.35 -3.07 -5.76
N ASP A 110 14.36 -3.89 -6.04
CA ASP A 110 15.10 -3.79 -7.30
C ASP A 110 14.23 -4.11 -8.50
N ALA A 111 13.13 -4.83 -8.27
CA ALA A 111 12.21 -5.17 -9.35
C ALA A 111 11.29 -4.00 -9.73
N GLY A 112 11.41 -2.87 -9.07
CA GLY A 112 10.59 -1.71 -9.39
C GLY A 112 9.22 -1.75 -8.74
N GLU A 113 9.17 -2.17 -7.50
CA GLU A 113 7.91 -2.23 -6.75
C GLU A 113 8.09 -1.61 -5.38
N LEU A 114 7.03 -0.97 -4.92
CA LEU A 114 6.94 -0.50 -3.54
C LEU A 114 6.18 -1.57 -2.77
N VAL A 115 6.79 -2.12 -1.73
CA VAL A 115 6.18 -3.19 -0.93
C VAL A 115 5.93 -2.69 0.48
N LEU A 116 4.68 -2.79 0.91
CA LEU A 116 4.23 -2.36 2.23
C LEU A 116 3.66 -3.56 2.97
N VAL A 117 4.00 -3.70 4.24
CA VAL A 117 3.51 -4.82 5.06
C VAL A 117 2.87 -4.26 6.32
N LYS A 118 1.66 -4.75 6.61
CA LYS A 118 0.94 -4.39 7.83
C LYS A 118 0.50 -5.67 8.54
N GLY A 119 1.05 -5.92 9.70
CA GLY A 119 0.69 -7.10 10.48
C GLY A 119 -0.53 -6.87 11.35
N ILE A 120 -1.09 -7.97 11.82
CA ILE A 120 -2.26 -7.95 12.70
C ILE A 120 -1.80 -8.12 14.13
N GLY A 121 -2.35 -7.28 15.00
CA GLY A 121 -2.18 -7.42 16.43
C GLY A 121 -0.77 -7.22 16.90
N GLY A 122 -0.03 -6.77 16.08
CA GLY A 122 1.25 -6.61 16.26
C GLY A 122 1.84 -6.48 17.49
N THR A 123 1.86 -6.25 17.65
CA THR A 123 2.48 -6.08 18.26
C THR A 123 2.62 -5.90 19.46
N ASP A 124 2.22 -5.94 19.85
CA ASP A 124 2.20 -5.83 20.82
C ASP A 124 2.60 -6.50 21.56
N ALA A 125 2.74 -6.82 21.65
CA ALA A 125 3.04 -7.41 22.17
C ALA A 125 3.95 -7.69 22.59
N GLN A 126 4.17 -7.64 22.75
CA GLN A 126 4.77 -7.89 22.97
C GLN A 126 5.15 -7.83 23.24
#